data_54286fdcd5ec9bed16ae0ca4da444586
#
_entry.id   54286fdcd5ec9bed16ae0ca4da444586
#
_cell.length_a   1.000
_cell.length_b   1.000
_cell.length_c   1.000
_cell.angle_alpha   90.00
_cell.angle_beta   90.00
_cell.angle_gamma   90.00
#
_symmetry.space_group_name_H-M   'P 1'
#
loop_
_entity.id
_entity.type
_entity.pdbx_description
1 polymer ?
#
loop_
_entity_poly.entity_id
_entity_poly.type
_entity_poly.pdbx_seq_one_letter_code
_entity_poly.pdbx_strand_id
1 'polypeptide(L)'
;AEPGVLFWDTILRESVPDSYADLGFRTVSTNPCGEIPLCPYDSCRLLAINLYSYVVNPFTKEAYFDFDLFRKHVILAQRIMDDIIDLESEKIEKILEKIDADPESLEVKQSERHLWEKIQKKTLQGRRTGVGITAEGDMIAALGLRYGTEEATEFAEKVQKMLALAAYRSSVEMAKERGAFDIYDAKREEKNPFINRLREADPELYDDMVKYGRRNIACLTIAPTGTTSLMTQTTSGIEPVFLPVYRRRRKVNPNDAEARVDFVDETGDAFEEYIVFHHKFVTWMEANGYDPAKRYSQEEIDELVAKSPYYKATSNDVDWLMKVKMQGRIQKWVDHSISVTINLPNDVDEDLVNRLYVEAWKSGCKGCTVYRDGSRSGVLISTKSDKKETLPPCKPPTVVETRPRILEADVVRFQNNKEKWVAFVGLLDGHPYEIFTGLQDDDEGILLPKSVTSGRIIKNIDEDGTKRYDFQFENKRGYKTTIEGLSEKFNKEYWNLSLIHISEPTRRR
;
A
#
# COMPACT_ATOMS: atom_id res chain seq x y z
N ALA A 1 -3.56 -2.18 -1.41
CA ALA A 1 -4.14 -3.38 -2.03
C ALA A 1 -5.65 -3.34 -1.87
N GLU A 2 -6.39 -3.97 -2.77
CA GLU A 2 -7.85 -4.03 -2.76
C GLU A 2 -8.26 -5.46 -3.12
N PRO A 3 -9.30 -6.00 -2.51
CA PRO A 3 -10.16 -5.36 -1.52
C PRO A 3 -9.53 -5.32 -0.11
N GLY A 4 -9.72 -4.21 0.58
CA GLY A 4 -9.35 -4.02 1.98
C GLY A 4 -10.57 -3.62 2.80
N VAL A 5 -10.61 -4.02 4.06
CA VAL A 5 -11.66 -3.68 5.02
C VAL A 5 -11.04 -2.94 6.19
N LEU A 6 -11.69 -1.85 6.60
CA LEU A 6 -11.39 -1.13 7.84
C LEU A 6 -12.50 -1.41 8.86
N PHE A 7 -12.13 -1.86 10.03
CA PHE A 7 -13.05 -2.07 11.15
C PHE A 7 -13.20 -0.77 11.93
N TRP A 8 -14.08 0.09 11.45
CA TRP A 8 -14.17 1.49 11.86
C TRP A 8 -14.52 1.67 13.33
N ASP A 9 -15.38 0.83 13.88
CA ASP A 9 -15.71 0.80 15.31
C ASP A 9 -14.50 0.45 16.17
N THR A 10 -13.67 -0.51 15.74
CA THR A 10 -12.42 -0.85 16.42
C THR A 10 -11.42 0.29 16.34
N ILE A 11 -11.29 0.94 15.16
CA ILE A 11 -10.43 2.10 15.01
C ILE A 11 -10.81 3.18 16.02
N LEU A 12 -12.07 3.62 16.06
CA LEU A 12 -12.52 4.69 16.94
C LEU A 12 -12.39 4.34 18.43
N ARG A 13 -12.73 3.11 18.80
CA ARG A 13 -12.65 2.65 20.19
C ARG A 13 -11.23 2.63 20.72
N GLU A 14 -10.26 2.21 19.90
CA GLU A 14 -8.87 2.00 20.30
C GLU A 14 -7.99 3.26 20.06
N SER A 15 -8.48 4.22 19.29
CA SER A 15 -7.74 5.42 18.93
C SER A 15 -7.54 6.35 20.13
N VAL A 16 -6.30 6.63 20.49
CA VAL A 16 -5.97 7.61 21.53
C VAL A 16 -6.32 9.03 21.08
N PRO A 17 -6.01 9.49 19.85
CA PRO A 17 -6.42 10.80 19.36
C PRO A 17 -7.93 11.07 19.42
N ASP A 18 -8.79 10.05 19.24
CA ASP A 18 -10.24 10.22 19.32
C ASP A 18 -10.74 10.56 20.74
N SER A 19 -9.93 10.39 21.77
CA SER A 19 -10.20 10.94 23.11
C SER A 19 -10.25 12.48 23.10
N TYR A 20 -9.76 13.11 22.05
CA TYR A 20 -9.74 14.56 21.80
C TYR A 20 -10.59 14.94 20.57
N ALA A 21 -11.62 14.14 20.24
CA ALA A 21 -12.44 14.34 19.05
C ALA A 21 -13.14 15.70 19.00
N ASP A 22 -13.62 16.22 20.14
CA ASP A 22 -14.23 17.54 20.31
C ASP A 22 -13.21 18.70 20.16
N LEU A 23 -11.92 18.43 20.32
CA LEU A 23 -10.81 19.36 20.10
C LEU A 23 -10.21 19.25 18.68
N GLY A 24 -10.92 18.59 17.77
CA GLY A 24 -10.58 18.50 16.35
C GLY A 24 -9.69 17.31 15.99
N PHE A 25 -9.55 16.31 16.86
CA PHE A 25 -8.77 15.07 16.58
C PHE A 25 -9.66 13.88 16.23
N ARG A 26 -10.91 14.09 15.85
CA ARG A 26 -11.79 13.03 15.38
C ARG A 26 -11.23 12.37 14.12
N THR A 27 -11.07 11.07 14.14
CA THR A 27 -10.69 10.30 12.97
C THR A 27 -11.80 10.32 11.92
N VAL A 28 -11.45 10.72 10.68
CA VAL A 28 -12.41 10.82 9.55
C VAL A 28 -11.98 9.99 8.35
N SER A 29 -10.71 9.59 8.28
CA SER A 29 -10.14 8.83 7.17
C SER A 29 -8.90 8.09 7.63
N THR A 30 -8.25 7.37 6.73
CA THR A 30 -6.90 6.84 6.91
C THR A 30 -6.00 7.35 5.77
N ASN A 31 -4.69 7.19 5.92
CA ASN A 31 -3.78 7.25 4.77
C ASN A 31 -4.08 6.10 3.78
N PRO A 32 -3.54 6.11 2.54
CA PRO A 32 -3.88 5.11 1.51
C PRO A 32 -3.65 3.65 1.91
N CYS A 33 -2.63 3.38 2.75
CA CYS A 33 -2.29 2.03 3.20
C CYS A 33 -3.02 1.60 4.49
N GLY A 34 -3.78 2.50 5.12
CA GLY A 34 -4.65 2.20 6.26
C GLY A 34 -3.96 2.10 7.63
N GLU A 35 -2.64 2.33 7.72
CA GLU A 35 -1.92 2.21 8.98
C GLU A 35 -2.05 3.44 9.90
N ILE A 36 -2.49 4.59 9.39
CA ILE A 36 -2.70 5.78 10.22
C ILE A 36 -4.13 6.30 10.07
N PRO A 37 -5.00 6.08 11.05
CA PRO A 37 -6.26 6.82 11.18
C PRO A 37 -5.99 8.29 11.43
N LEU A 38 -6.57 9.18 10.62
CA LEU A 38 -6.27 10.61 10.60
C LEU A 38 -7.50 11.46 10.84
N CYS A 39 -7.30 12.55 11.57
CA CYS A 39 -8.21 13.69 11.60
C CYS A 39 -7.88 14.68 10.45
N PRO A 40 -8.75 15.65 10.14
CA PRO A 40 -8.46 16.66 9.13
C PRO A 40 -7.18 17.44 9.43
N TYR A 41 -6.39 17.71 8.37
CA TYR A 41 -5.16 18.50 8.41
C TYR A 41 -3.99 17.87 9.19
N ASP A 42 -4.10 16.60 9.57
CA ASP A 42 -3.01 15.89 10.25
C ASP A 42 -2.08 15.20 9.24
N SER A 43 -0.93 14.76 9.70
CA SER A 43 0.14 14.22 8.88
C SER A 43 0.57 12.83 9.33
N CYS A 44 1.05 12.07 8.35
CA CYS A 44 1.61 10.73 8.53
C CYS A 44 3.14 10.83 8.52
N ARG A 45 3.78 10.56 9.67
CA ARG A 45 5.25 10.55 9.82
C ARG A 45 5.67 9.17 10.23
N LEU A 46 6.58 8.57 9.49
CA LEU A 46 6.93 7.16 9.61
C LEU A 46 8.43 6.97 9.88
N LEU A 47 8.74 6.09 10.83
CA LEU A 47 10.06 5.53 11.06
C LEU A 47 9.91 4.03 11.30
N ALA A 48 10.65 3.20 10.59
CA ALA A 48 10.64 1.75 10.74
C ALA A 48 11.98 1.24 11.29
N ILE A 49 11.91 0.53 12.41
CA ILE A 49 13.07 -0.12 13.03
C ILE A 49 13.22 -1.51 12.42
N ASN A 50 14.41 -1.83 11.91
CA ASN A 50 14.72 -3.13 11.33
C ASN A 50 14.95 -4.16 12.44
N LEU A 51 13.97 -5.02 12.69
CA LEU A 51 14.02 -6.01 13.77
C LEU A 51 15.13 -7.06 13.60
N TYR A 52 15.46 -7.43 12.37
CA TYR A 52 16.53 -8.38 12.11
C TYR A 52 17.87 -7.92 12.68
N SER A 53 18.12 -6.63 12.75
CA SER A 53 19.38 -6.05 13.27
C SER A 53 19.59 -6.28 14.77
N TYR A 54 18.58 -6.76 15.49
CA TYR A 54 18.67 -7.08 16.92
C TYR A 54 18.79 -8.57 17.21
N VAL A 55 18.82 -9.41 16.18
CA VAL A 55 19.07 -10.84 16.33
C VAL A 55 20.56 -11.08 16.38
N VAL A 56 21.04 -11.55 17.52
CA VAL A 56 22.43 -11.95 17.74
C VAL A 56 22.58 -13.41 17.36
N ASN A 57 23.67 -13.78 16.68
CA ASN A 57 23.93 -15.12 16.15
C ASN A 57 22.77 -15.69 15.30
N PRO A 58 22.29 -14.94 14.27
CA PRO A 58 21.12 -15.32 13.51
C PRO A 58 21.28 -16.71 12.88
N PHE A 59 20.18 -17.48 12.83
CA PHE A 59 20.10 -18.82 12.24
C PHE A 59 20.97 -19.88 12.91
N THR A 60 21.43 -19.64 14.13
CA THR A 60 22.16 -20.63 14.94
C THR A 60 21.32 -21.05 16.15
N LYS A 61 21.77 -22.08 16.89
CA LYS A 61 21.11 -22.52 18.13
C LYS A 61 21.25 -21.51 19.26
N GLU A 62 22.23 -20.63 19.18
CA GLU A 62 22.51 -19.57 20.14
C GLU A 62 21.84 -18.24 19.75
N ALA A 63 20.94 -18.23 18.78
CA ALA A 63 20.24 -17.04 18.34
C ALA A 63 19.33 -16.48 19.45
N TYR A 64 19.43 -15.20 19.68
CA TYR A 64 18.55 -14.48 20.62
C TYR A 64 18.30 -13.04 20.15
N PHE A 65 17.23 -12.42 20.64
CA PHE A 65 16.90 -11.03 20.37
C PHE A 65 17.43 -10.11 21.48
N ASP A 66 18.23 -9.12 21.13
CA ASP A 66 18.78 -8.13 22.08
C ASP A 66 17.73 -7.07 22.44
N PHE A 67 16.91 -7.37 23.42
CA PHE A 67 15.86 -6.47 23.90
C PHE A 67 16.40 -5.17 24.52
N ASP A 68 17.61 -5.20 25.13
CA ASP A 68 18.18 -4.01 25.76
C ASP A 68 18.64 -2.99 24.72
N LEU A 69 19.31 -3.46 23.66
CA LEU A 69 19.71 -2.62 22.54
C LEU A 69 18.47 -2.11 21.79
N PHE A 70 17.48 -2.98 21.56
CA PHE A 70 16.23 -2.62 20.91
C PHE A 70 15.49 -1.52 21.67
N ARG A 71 15.32 -1.66 22.98
CA ARG A 71 14.68 -0.66 23.85
C ARG A 71 15.40 0.69 23.77
N LYS A 72 16.74 0.72 23.82
CA LYS A 72 17.53 1.96 23.68
C LYS A 72 17.27 2.64 22.34
N HIS A 73 17.25 1.89 21.25
CA HIS A 73 17.03 2.45 19.92
C HIS A 73 15.58 2.91 19.72
N VAL A 74 14.59 2.24 20.30
CA VAL A 74 13.19 2.71 20.28
C VAL A 74 13.06 4.07 20.96
N ILE A 75 13.70 4.28 22.12
CA ILE A 75 13.69 5.55 22.83
C ILE A 75 14.29 6.67 21.95
N LEU A 76 15.40 6.40 21.28
CA LEU A 76 16.03 7.36 20.35
C LEU A 76 15.17 7.59 19.10
N ALA A 77 14.57 6.55 18.54
CA ALA A 77 13.68 6.64 17.37
C ALA A 77 12.47 7.55 17.65
N GLN A 78 11.86 7.44 18.83
CA GLN A 78 10.75 8.30 19.21
C GLN A 78 11.19 9.77 19.37
N ARG A 79 12.41 10.03 19.88
CA ARG A 79 12.98 11.39 19.97
C ARG A 79 13.23 11.97 18.58
N ILE A 80 13.85 11.21 17.69
CA ILE A 80 14.08 11.63 16.29
C ILE A 80 12.75 11.98 15.61
N MET A 81 11.70 11.20 15.85
CA MET A 81 10.39 11.48 15.27
C MET A 81 9.75 12.75 15.80
N ASP A 82 9.97 13.09 17.08
CA ASP A 82 9.52 14.37 17.64
C ASP A 82 10.33 15.55 17.05
N ASP A 83 11.65 15.39 16.86
CA ASP A 83 12.49 16.40 16.21
C ASP A 83 12.11 16.64 14.73
N ILE A 84 11.67 15.60 14.01
CA ILE A 84 11.15 15.74 12.65
C ILE A 84 9.91 16.64 12.61
N ILE A 85 9.07 16.64 13.64
CA ILE A 85 7.90 17.53 13.74
C ILE A 85 8.34 19.00 13.80
N ASP A 86 9.42 19.30 14.55
CA ASP A 86 9.95 20.66 14.62
C ASP A 86 10.54 21.10 13.27
N LEU A 87 11.28 20.22 12.57
CA LEU A 87 11.75 20.49 11.22
C LEU A 87 10.62 20.67 10.20
N GLU A 88 9.53 19.92 10.34
CA GLU A 88 8.32 20.11 9.50
C GLU A 88 7.70 21.49 9.77
N SER A 89 7.60 21.92 11.04
CA SER A 89 7.08 23.25 11.38
C SER A 89 7.93 24.37 10.77
N GLU A 90 9.25 24.29 10.88
CA GLU A 90 10.17 25.23 10.23
C GLU A 90 9.98 25.25 8.70
N LYS A 91 9.74 24.10 8.10
CA LYS A 91 9.46 24.01 6.66
C LYS A 91 8.15 24.66 6.29
N ILE A 92 7.11 24.50 7.11
CA ILE A 92 5.81 25.13 6.89
C ILE A 92 5.94 26.67 6.99
N GLU A 93 6.72 27.20 7.91
CA GLU A 93 7.01 28.64 8.01
C GLU A 93 7.60 29.18 6.70
N LYS A 94 8.60 28.48 6.13
CA LYS A 94 9.17 28.84 4.83
C LYS A 94 8.17 28.76 3.68
N ILE A 95 7.21 27.81 3.74
CA ILE A 95 6.12 27.72 2.76
C ILE A 95 5.20 28.93 2.88
N LEU A 96 4.83 29.34 4.10
CA LEU A 96 4.00 30.52 4.34
C LEU A 96 4.66 31.81 3.85
N GLU A 97 5.97 31.98 4.11
CA GLU A 97 6.76 33.08 3.59
C GLU A 97 6.78 33.10 2.03
N LYS A 98 6.92 31.90 1.42
CA LYS A 98 6.88 31.77 -0.03
C LYS A 98 5.52 32.18 -0.61
N ILE A 99 4.41 31.72 0.00
CA ILE A 99 3.04 32.08 -0.41
C ILE A 99 2.87 33.63 -0.39
N ASP A 100 3.37 34.30 0.64
CA ASP A 100 3.29 35.76 0.72
C ASP A 100 4.06 36.46 -0.40
N ALA A 101 5.17 35.89 -0.84
CA ALA A 101 6.02 36.43 -1.90
C ALA A 101 5.59 36.04 -3.34
N ASP A 102 4.72 35.06 -3.50
CA ASP A 102 4.27 34.57 -4.82
C ASP A 102 3.45 35.61 -5.58
N PRO A 103 3.55 35.69 -6.93
CA PRO A 103 2.77 36.61 -7.75
C PRO A 103 1.29 36.23 -7.96
N GLU A 104 0.83 35.16 -7.31
CA GLU A 104 -0.54 34.67 -7.38
C GLU A 104 -1.59 35.68 -6.89
N SER A 105 -2.87 35.46 -7.26
CA SER A 105 -3.97 36.30 -6.81
C SER A 105 -4.15 36.22 -5.28
N LEU A 106 -4.71 37.26 -4.68
CA LEU A 106 -4.97 37.30 -3.23
C LEU A 106 -5.86 36.14 -2.77
N GLU A 107 -6.81 35.72 -3.58
CA GLU A 107 -7.73 34.61 -3.27
C GLU A 107 -6.98 33.29 -3.19
N VAL A 108 -6.09 33.01 -4.14
CA VAL A 108 -5.25 31.80 -4.15
C VAL A 108 -4.32 31.81 -2.94
N LYS A 109 -3.61 32.91 -2.70
CA LYS A 109 -2.72 33.06 -1.53
C LYS A 109 -3.43 32.83 -0.21
N GLN A 110 -4.63 33.41 -0.02
CA GLN A 110 -5.43 33.21 1.19
C GLN A 110 -5.86 31.77 1.38
N SER A 111 -6.25 31.09 0.31
CA SER A 111 -6.66 29.69 0.35
C SER A 111 -5.48 28.78 0.74
N GLU A 112 -4.32 28.94 0.11
CA GLU A 112 -3.12 28.17 0.41
C GLU A 112 -2.61 28.44 1.82
N ARG A 113 -2.52 29.73 2.20
CA ARG A 113 -2.11 30.13 3.55
C ARG A 113 -3.00 29.49 4.62
N HIS A 114 -4.30 29.58 4.47
CA HIS A 114 -5.26 29.01 5.40
C HIS A 114 -5.09 27.48 5.56
N LEU A 115 -4.81 26.76 4.43
CA LEU A 115 -4.52 25.33 4.47
C LEU A 115 -3.26 25.03 5.30
N TRP A 116 -2.15 25.71 5.01
CA TRP A 116 -0.88 25.45 5.69
C TRP A 116 -0.89 25.86 7.16
N GLU A 117 -1.57 26.93 7.52
CA GLU A 117 -1.78 27.33 8.91
C GLU A 117 -2.57 26.27 9.71
N LYS A 118 -3.60 25.66 9.09
CA LYS A 118 -4.34 24.56 9.70
C LYS A 118 -3.48 23.31 9.89
N ILE A 119 -2.67 22.97 8.91
CA ILE A 119 -1.73 21.84 9.00
C ILE A 119 -0.73 22.10 10.11
N GLN A 120 -0.10 23.29 10.17
CA GLN A 120 0.87 23.64 11.22
C GLN A 120 0.25 23.57 12.61
N LYS A 121 -0.93 24.19 12.77
CA LYS A 121 -1.66 24.14 14.04
C LYS A 121 -1.92 22.71 14.48
N LYS A 122 -2.41 21.86 13.58
CA LYS A 122 -2.70 20.45 13.90
C LYS A 122 -1.44 19.68 14.26
N THR A 123 -0.36 19.88 13.51
CA THR A 123 0.96 19.30 13.75
C THR A 123 1.47 19.62 15.16
N LEU A 124 1.45 20.88 15.56
CA LEU A 124 1.96 21.32 16.86
C LEU A 124 1.05 20.93 18.03
N GLN A 125 -0.28 20.96 17.84
CA GLN A 125 -1.23 20.60 18.90
C GLN A 125 -1.12 19.12 19.32
N GLY A 126 -0.91 18.20 18.40
CA GLY A 126 -0.92 16.76 18.68
C GLY A 126 0.48 16.13 18.66
N ARG A 127 1.40 16.67 17.85
CA ARG A 127 2.74 16.11 17.65
C ARG A 127 2.71 14.61 17.39
N ARG A 128 1.86 14.19 16.45
CA ARG A 128 1.66 12.78 16.08
C ARG A 128 2.90 12.20 15.42
N THR A 129 3.35 11.03 15.88
CA THR A 129 4.46 10.26 15.30
C THR A 129 4.00 8.86 14.93
N GLY A 130 4.80 8.13 14.16
CA GLY A 130 4.53 6.77 13.72
C GLY A 130 5.81 5.94 13.73
N VAL A 131 6.29 5.58 14.92
CA VAL A 131 7.37 4.60 15.08
C VAL A 131 6.82 3.21 14.87
N GLY A 132 7.43 2.44 13.99
CA GLY A 132 7.04 1.08 13.65
C GLY A 132 8.24 0.19 13.41
N ILE A 133 7.97 -0.93 12.77
CA ILE A 133 8.95 -1.99 12.52
C ILE A 133 8.97 -2.41 11.06
N THR A 134 10.06 -3.06 10.68
CA THR A 134 10.21 -3.85 9.45
C THR A 134 11.00 -5.11 9.75
N ALA A 135 11.02 -6.07 8.83
CA ALA A 135 11.77 -7.32 8.96
C ALA A 135 11.25 -8.30 10.03
N GLU A 136 9.95 -8.26 10.36
CA GLU A 136 9.36 -9.23 11.30
C GLU A 136 9.58 -10.68 10.85
N GLY A 137 9.28 -10.99 9.58
CA GLY A 137 9.44 -12.34 9.03
C GLY A 137 10.87 -12.86 9.12
N ASP A 138 11.85 -12.03 8.80
CA ASP A 138 13.27 -12.40 8.87
C ASP A 138 13.79 -12.48 10.30
N MET A 139 13.31 -11.64 11.20
CA MET A 139 13.61 -11.75 12.63
C MET A 139 13.14 -13.09 13.19
N ILE A 140 11.91 -13.46 12.92
CA ILE A 140 11.30 -14.73 13.35
C ILE A 140 12.14 -15.90 12.81
N ALA A 141 12.45 -15.91 11.50
CA ALA A 141 13.25 -16.95 10.88
C ALA A 141 14.67 -17.02 11.47
N ALA A 142 15.32 -15.88 11.71
CA ALA A 142 16.67 -15.80 12.26
C ALA A 142 16.78 -16.34 13.69
N LEU A 143 15.68 -16.30 14.46
CA LEU A 143 15.56 -16.87 15.79
C LEU A 143 15.26 -18.39 15.76
N GLY A 144 15.15 -19.00 14.56
CA GLY A 144 14.78 -20.40 14.41
C GLY A 144 13.28 -20.68 14.63
N LEU A 145 12.47 -19.62 14.73
CA LEU A 145 11.02 -19.71 14.82
C LEU A 145 10.40 -19.80 13.42
N ARG A 146 9.19 -20.34 13.32
CA ARG A 146 8.46 -20.39 12.05
C ARG A 146 7.29 -19.43 12.05
N TYR A 147 7.28 -18.51 11.11
CA TYR A 147 6.18 -17.58 10.91
C TYR A 147 4.86 -18.33 10.70
N GLY A 148 3.77 -17.85 11.32
CA GLY A 148 2.47 -18.52 11.27
C GLY A 148 2.27 -19.62 12.34
N THR A 149 3.07 -19.62 13.40
CA THR A 149 2.89 -20.47 14.57
C THR A 149 2.52 -19.65 15.81
N GLU A 150 1.96 -20.28 16.83
CA GLU A 150 1.64 -19.61 18.10
C GLU A 150 2.89 -19.06 18.78
N GLU A 151 3.98 -19.83 18.80
CA GLU A 151 5.27 -19.43 19.39
C GLU A 151 5.83 -18.17 18.73
N ALA A 152 5.82 -18.11 17.40
CA ALA A 152 6.22 -16.90 16.66
C ALA A 152 5.30 -15.73 16.95
N THR A 153 4.00 -15.97 17.10
CA THR A 153 2.99 -14.94 17.41
C THR A 153 3.20 -14.36 18.81
N GLU A 154 3.48 -15.18 19.80
CA GLU A 154 3.80 -14.75 21.17
C GLU A 154 5.09 -13.92 21.20
N PHE A 155 6.10 -14.33 20.43
CA PHE A 155 7.35 -13.59 20.34
C PHE A 155 7.15 -12.22 19.66
N ALA A 156 6.42 -12.17 18.57
CA ALA A 156 6.07 -10.93 17.88
C ALA A 156 5.32 -9.96 18.78
N GLU A 157 4.32 -10.43 19.55
CA GLU A 157 3.61 -9.62 20.54
C GLU A 157 4.56 -9.08 21.62
N LYS A 158 5.51 -9.90 22.12
CA LYS A 158 6.50 -9.48 23.12
C LYS A 158 7.40 -8.34 22.58
N VAL A 159 7.87 -8.44 21.33
CA VAL A 159 8.69 -7.40 20.69
C VAL A 159 7.87 -6.11 20.54
N GLN A 160 6.63 -6.20 20.06
CA GLN A 160 5.76 -5.04 19.86
C GLN A 160 5.36 -4.39 21.18
N LYS A 161 5.12 -5.17 22.24
CA LYS A 161 4.87 -4.66 23.59
C LYS A 161 6.06 -3.85 24.09
N MET A 162 7.30 -4.35 23.93
CA MET A 162 8.51 -3.62 24.31
C MET A 162 8.62 -2.30 23.54
N LEU A 163 8.35 -2.32 22.23
CA LEU A 163 8.35 -1.10 21.41
C LEU A 163 7.34 -0.09 21.94
N ALA A 164 6.10 -0.50 22.25
CA ALA A 164 5.08 0.38 22.76
C ALA A 164 5.47 1.04 24.09
N LEU A 165 5.90 0.24 25.05
CA LEU A 165 6.31 0.74 26.37
C LEU A 165 7.53 1.68 26.26
N ALA A 166 8.53 1.36 25.46
CA ALA A 166 9.74 2.18 25.29
C ALA A 166 9.44 3.51 24.56
N ALA A 167 8.60 3.50 23.53
CA ALA A 167 8.22 4.71 22.81
C ALA A 167 7.38 5.65 23.69
N TYR A 168 6.42 5.12 24.44
CA TYR A 168 5.63 5.91 25.36
C TYR A 168 6.47 6.45 26.52
N ARG A 169 7.40 5.65 27.07
CA ARG A 169 8.37 6.14 28.08
C ARG A 169 9.20 7.30 27.52
N SER A 170 9.71 7.18 26.30
CA SER A 170 10.45 8.26 25.64
C SER A 170 9.60 9.52 25.47
N SER A 171 8.32 9.37 25.09
CA SER A 171 7.40 10.50 24.95
C SER A 171 7.11 11.18 26.27
N VAL A 172 7.02 10.45 27.39
CA VAL A 172 6.90 11.02 28.76
C VAL A 172 8.17 11.75 29.16
N GLU A 173 9.36 11.16 28.94
CA GLU A 173 10.63 11.84 29.25
C GLU A 173 10.79 13.14 28.45
N MET A 174 10.42 13.14 27.17
CA MET A 174 10.39 14.37 26.36
C MET A 174 9.39 15.40 26.90
N ALA A 175 8.24 14.96 27.44
CA ALA A 175 7.29 15.87 28.05
C ALA A 175 7.88 16.54 29.33
N LYS A 176 8.66 15.81 30.12
CA LYS A 176 9.39 16.40 31.26
C LYS A 176 10.43 17.46 30.83
N GLU A 177 11.05 17.27 29.66
CA GLU A 177 12.06 18.17 29.11
C GLU A 177 11.48 19.36 28.34
N ARG A 178 10.45 19.16 27.54
CA ARG A 178 9.96 20.09 26.51
C ARG A 178 8.47 20.44 26.64
N GLY A 179 7.77 19.90 27.64
CA GLY A 179 6.33 20.02 27.81
C GLY A 179 5.56 18.94 27.06
N ALA A 180 4.38 18.63 27.56
CA ALA A 180 3.43 17.72 26.91
C ALA A 180 2.87 18.35 25.61
N PHE A 181 2.20 17.52 24.76
CA PHE A 181 1.45 18.07 23.63
C PHE A 181 0.32 18.98 24.16
N ASP A 182 0.00 20.02 23.39
CA ASP A 182 -0.73 21.21 23.83
C ASP A 182 -2.08 20.94 24.52
N ILE A 183 -2.80 19.95 24.03
CA ILE A 183 -4.16 19.62 24.52
C ILE A 183 -4.21 18.40 25.44
N TYR A 184 -3.06 17.96 25.98
CA TYR A 184 -3.00 16.77 26.82
C TYR A 184 -3.90 16.90 28.07
N ASP A 185 -4.71 15.88 28.30
CA ASP A 185 -5.55 15.71 29.48
C ASP A 185 -5.72 14.23 29.83
N ALA A 186 -5.09 13.78 30.89
CA ALA A 186 -5.13 12.38 31.35
C ALA A 186 -6.56 11.86 31.58
N LYS A 187 -7.50 12.72 32.02
CA LYS A 187 -8.90 12.33 32.28
C LYS A 187 -9.62 11.92 31.01
N ARG A 188 -9.30 12.53 29.87
CA ARG A 188 -9.88 12.18 28.56
C ARG A 188 -9.52 10.78 28.11
N GLU A 189 -8.35 10.32 28.51
CA GLU A 189 -7.79 9.04 28.10
C GLU A 189 -8.09 7.89 29.08
N GLU A 190 -8.64 8.19 30.25
CA GLU A 190 -8.90 7.21 31.32
C GLU A 190 -9.65 5.94 30.86
N LYS A 191 -10.57 6.10 29.90
CA LYS A 191 -11.37 5.01 29.36
C LYS A 191 -10.82 4.40 28.06
N ASN A 192 -9.71 4.94 27.54
CA ASN A 192 -9.15 4.44 26.30
C ASN A 192 -8.53 3.04 26.50
N PRO A 193 -8.90 2.02 25.70
CA PRO A 193 -8.43 0.66 25.92
C PRO A 193 -6.92 0.49 25.72
N PHE A 194 -6.32 1.23 24.78
CA PHE A 194 -4.87 1.18 24.55
C PHE A 194 -4.10 1.75 25.76
N ILE A 195 -4.53 2.89 26.29
CA ILE A 195 -3.92 3.49 27.50
C ILE A 195 -4.09 2.57 28.71
N ASN A 196 -5.22 1.91 28.85
CA ASN A 196 -5.45 0.95 29.94
C ASN A 196 -4.51 -0.26 29.84
N ARG A 197 -4.22 -0.76 28.63
CA ARG A 197 -3.21 -1.82 28.44
C ARG A 197 -1.80 -1.36 28.82
N LEU A 198 -1.42 -0.10 28.52
CA LEU A 198 -0.14 0.44 28.98
C LEU A 198 -0.09 0.52 30.52
N ARG A 199 -1.18 0.96 31.15
CA ARG A 199 -1.29 1.02 32.63
C ARG A 199 -1.13 -0.35 33.27
N GLU A 200 -1.76 -1.37 32.73
CA GLU A 200 -1.65 -2.76 33.21
C GLU A 200 -0.26 -3.34 33.03
N ALA A 201 0.43 -2.96 31.93
CA ALA A 201 1.75 -3.50 31.59
C ALA A 201 2.90 -2.79 32.32
N ASP A 202 2.76 -1.49 32.59
CA ASP A 202 3.74 -0.63 33.26
C ASP A 202 3.00 0.48 34.05
N PRO A 203 2.57 0.20 35.30
CA PRO A 203 1.88 1.19 36.14
C PRO A 203 2.72 2.45 36.40
N GLU A 204 4.03 2.33 36.54
CA GLU A 204 4.95 3.48 36.76
C GLU A 204 4.97 4.41 35.55
N LEU A 205 5.00 3.85 34.33
CA LEU A 205 4.88 4.64 33.10
C LEU A 205 3.54 5.40 33.08
N TYR A 206 2.45 4.76 33.46
CA TYR A 206 1.13 5.40 33.49
C TYR A 206 1.07 6.53 34.54
N ASP A 207 1.59 6.32 35.76
CA ASP A 207 1.63 7.35 36.79
C ASP A 207 2.47 8.55 36.36
N ASP A 208 3.61 8.33 35.74
CA ASP A 208 4.44 9.39 35.16
C ASP A 208 3.71 10.13 34.02
N MET A 209 2.98 9.39 33.16
CA MET A 209 2.20 9.98 32.08
C MET A 209 1.07 10.86 32.63
N VAL A 210 0.38 10.44 33.68
CA VAL A 210 -0.66 11.25 34.33
C VAL A 210 -0.05 12.52 34.96
N LYS A 211 1.12 12.41 35.56
CA LYS A 211 1.79 13.50 36.28
C LYS A 211 2.45 14.53 35.37
N TYR A 212 3.14 14.08 34.33
CA TYR A 212 3.99 14.94 33.49
C TYR A 212 3.42 15.11 32.06
N GLY A 213 2.44 14.32 31.69
CA GLY A 213 1.96 14.22 30.32
C GLY A 213 2.89 13.40 29.44
N ARG A 214 2.62 13.41 28.13
CA ARG A 214 3.53 12.92 27.10
C ARG A 214 3.63 13.91 25.94
N ARG A 215 4.74 13.84 25.20
CA ARG A 215 5.06 14.79 24.13
C ARG A 215 4.19 14.61 22.88
N ASN A 216 3.71 13.39 22.62
CA ASN A 216 3.06 12.99 21.36
C ASN A 216 1.66 12.40 21.64
N ILE A 217 0.65 12.82 20.91
CA ILE A 217 -0.74 12.34 21.06
C ILE A 217 -0.88 10.85 20.71
N ALA A 218 -0.09 10.38 19.72
CA ALA A 218 0.06 8.99 19.35
C ALA A 218 1.48 8.75 18.81
N CYS A 219 1.99 7.53 18.96
CA CYS A 219 3.41 7.22 18.77
C CYS A 219 3.68 6.12 17.74
N LEU A 220 2.75 5.18 17.52
CA LEU A 220 3.06 3.87 16.97
C LEU A 220 2.23 3.54 15.73
N THR A 221 2.87 3.03 14.69
CA THR A 221 2.19 2.49 13.51
C THR A 221 3.05 1.45 12.81
N ILE A 222 2.43 0.56 12.03
CA ILE A 222 3.17 -0.37 11.17
C ILE A 222 2.80 -0.10 9.73
N ALA A 223 3.73 0.54 9.03
CA ALA A 223 3.65 0.86 7.61
C ALA A 223 4.04 -0.34 6.74
N PRO A 224 3.70 -0.34 5.44
CA PRO A 224 4.08 -1.43 4.53
C PRO A 224 5.59 -1.62 4.40
N THR A 225 6.38 -0.57 4.49
CA THR A 225 7.85 -0.53 4.38
C THR A 225 8.41 -1.18 3.10
N GLY A 226 7.64 -1.25 2.01
CA GLY A 226 8.03 -1.96 0.79
C GLY A 226 9.37 -1.51 0.21
N THR A 227 9.58 -0.21 0.02
CA THR A 227 10.85 0.34 -0.49
C THR A 227 11.96 0.25 0.55
N THR A 228 11.67 0.54 1.82
CA THR A 228 12.64 0.50 2.92
C THR A 228 13.20 -0.91 3.12
N SER A 229 12.35 -1.94 3.04
CA SER A 229 12.76 -3.34 3.17
C SER A 229 13.65 -3.80 2.02
N LEU A 230 13.47 -3.27 0.80
CA LEU A 230 14.41 -3.50 -0.30
C LEU A 230 15.80 -2.94 -0.01
N MET A 231 15.88 -1.76 0.60
CA MET A 231 17.16 -1.15 1.01
C MET A 231 17.85 -1.96 2.11
N THR A 232 17.08 -2.47 3.07
CA THR A 232 17.61 -3.30 4.17
C THR A 232 17.77 -4.77 3.81
N GLN A 233 17.29 -5.17 2.62
CA GLN A 233 17.35 -6.55 2.14
C GLN A 233 16.65 -7.53 3.08
N THR A 234 15.47 -7.15 3.55
CA THR A 234 14.65 -7.89 4.53
C THR A 234 13.20 -8.03 4.08
N THR A 235 12.42 -8.76 4.85
CA THR A 235 10.95 -8.77 4.73
C THR A 235 10.36 -7.42 5.14
N SER A 236 9.14 -7.10 4.66
CA SER A 236 8.46 -5.81 4.88
C SER A 236 7.53 -5.87 6.09
N GLY A 237 7.49 -4.82 6.90
CA GLY A 237 6.56 -4.67 8.02
C GLY A 237 6.47 -5.93 8.87
N ILE A 238 5.26 -6.44 9.07
CA ILE A 238 4.98 -7.73 9.73
C ILE A 238 4.74 -8.86 8.73
N GLU A 239 5.10 -8.68 7.46
CA GLU A 239 4.88 -9.70 6.44
C GLU A 239 5.90 -10.85 6.55
N PRO A 240 5.48 -12.10 6.23
CA PRO A 240 6.43 -13.18 6.02
C PRO A 240 7.25 -12.93 4.74
N VAL A 241 8.28 -13.72 4.52
CA VAL A 241 8.98 -13.71 3.23
C VAL A 241 8.00 -14.02 2.10
N PHE A 242 8.11 -13.30 0.99
CA PHE A 242 7.26 -13.62 -0.17
C PHE A 242 7.63 -14.98 -0.75
N LEU A 243 8.89 -15.15 -1.15
CA LEU A 243 9.51 -16.41 -1.54
C LEU A 243 10.97 -16.41 -1.08
N PRO A 244 11.48 -17.48 -0.44
CA PRO A 244 12.88 -17.58 -0.07
C PRO A 244 13.80 -17.78 -1.30
N VAL A 245 13.24 -18.34 -2.37
CA VAL A 245 13.92 -18.59 -3.65
C VAL A 245 12.96 -18.29 -4.79
N TYR A 246 13.40 -17.55 -5.79
CA TYR A 246 12.61 -17.26 -6.99
C TYR A 246 13.49 -17.25 -8.23
N ARG A 247 12.88 -17.45 -9.40
CA ARG A 247 13.54 -17.34 -10.69
C ARG A 247 13.34 -15.95 -11.27
N ARG A 248 14.40 -15.38 -11.81
CA ARG A 248 14.37 -14.12 -12.54
C ARG A 248 14.79 -14.35 -13.96
N ARG A 249 14.11 -13.70 -14.90
CA ARG A 249 14.44 -13.68 -16.31
C ARG A 249 15.15 -12.38 -16.65
N ARG A 250 16.27 -12.49 -17.38
CA ARG A 250 16.95 -11.36 -17.99
C ARG A 250 16.92 -11.54 -19.50
N LYS A 251 16.45 -10.52 -20.23
CA LYS A 251 16.47 -10.54 -21.69
C LYS A 251 17.94 -10.57 -22.14
N VAL A 252 18.24 -11.51 -23.02
CA VAL A 252 19.57 -11.66 -23.61
C VAL A 252 19.75 -10.58 -24.68
N ASN A 253 20.92 -9.95 -24.69
CA ASN A 253 21.27 -9.04 -25.75
C ASN A 253 21.45 -9.85 -27.06
N PRO A 254 20.74 -9.53 -28.15
CA PRO A 254 20.88 -10.27 -29.43
C PRO A 254 22.31 -10.33 -29.99
N ASN A 255 23.18 -9.42 -29.56
CA ASN A 255 24.58 -9.34 -30.01
C ASN A 255 25.53 -10.13 -29.10
N ASP A 256 25.06 -10.77 -28.04
CA ASP A 256 25.87 -11.56 -27.12
C ASP A 256 25.79 -13.06 -27.51
N ALA A 257 26.74 -13.47 -28.35
CA ALA A 257 26.81 -14.85 -28.86
C ALA A 257 27.18 -15.90 -27.77
N GLU A 258 27.68 -15.47 -26.61
CA GLU A 258 28.05 -16.34 -25.48
C GLU A 258 26.91 -16.42 -24.41
N ALA A 259 25.87 -15.63 -24.56
CA ALA A 259 24.78 -15.63 -23.60
C ALA A 259 23.96 -16.92 -23.67
N ARG A 260 23.71 -17.51 -22.50
CA ARG A 260 22.84 -18.66 -22.37
C ARG A 260 21.39 -18.27 -22.63
N VAL A 261 20.69 -19.04 -23.44
CA VAL A 261 19.26 -18.88 -23.68
C VAL A 261 18.52 -20.02 -22.99
N ASP A 262 17.75 -19.71 -21.95
CA ASP A 262 16.95 -20.69 -21.22
C ASP A 262 15.48 -20.67 -21.64
N PHE A 263 15.00 -19.55 -22.16
CA PHE A 263 13.61 -19.36 -22.57
C PHE A 263 13.52 -18.37 -23.75
N VAL A 264 12.63 -18.66 -24.67
CA VAL A 264 12.26 -17.74 -25.76
C VAL A 264 10.76 -17.49 -25.64
N ASP A 265 10.35 -16.25 -25.61
CA ASP A 265 8.94 -15.88 -25.53
C ASP A 265 8.22 -15.97 -26.88
N GLU A 266 6.91 -15.69 -26.90
CA GLU A 266 6.08 -15.78 -28.09
C GLU A 266 6.43 -14.71 -29.15
N THR A 267 7.19 -13.66 -28.76
CA THR A 267 7.67 -12.60 -29.65
C THR A 267 9.05 -12.90 -30.23
N GLY A 268 9.67 -14.01 -29.81
CA GLY A 268 11.02 -14.44 -30.25
C GLY A 268 12.14 -13.82 -29.43
N ASP A 269 11.86 -13.15 -28.33
CA ASP A 269 12.86 -12.62 -27.43
C ASP A 269 13.46 -13.73 -26.56
N ALA A 270 14.79 -13.78 -26.51
CA ALA A 270 15.55 -14.75 -25.74
C ALA A 270 15.84 -14.25 -24.32
N PHE A 271 15.71 -15.13 -23.33
CA PHE A 271 15.93 -14.85 -21.91
C PHE A 271 16.86 -15.89 -21.28
N GLU A 272 17.69 -15.39 -20.39
CA GLU A 272 18.45 -16.19 -19.44
C GLU A 272 17.68 -16.24 -18.11
N GLU A 273 17.50 -17.43 -17.54
CA GLU A 273 16.90 -17.62 -16.22
C GLU A 273 18.01 -17.85 -15.17
N TYR A 274 17.88 -17.18 -14.03
CA TYR A 274 18.77 -17.39 -12.90
C TYR A 274 17.98 -17.41 -11.59
N ILE A 275 18.49 -18.18 -10.65
CA ILE A 275 17.92 -18.32 -9.33
C ILE A 275 18.37 -17.12 -8.50
N VAL A 276 17.42 -16.53 -7.78
CA VAL A 276 17.67 -15.46 -6.81
C VAL A 276 17.21 -15.95 -5.45
N PHE A 277 18.10 -15.95 -4.49
CA PHE A 277 17.81 -16.24 -3.10
C PHE A 277 17.45 -14.94 -2.36
N HIS A 278 16.46 -15.00 -1.48
CA HIS A 278 16.21 -13.94 -0.52
C HIS A 278 17.47 -13.72 0.34
N HIS A 279 17.84 -12.47 0.59
CA HIS A 279 19.13 -12.16 1.23
C HIS A 279 19.32 -12.84 2.59
N LYS A 280 18.28 -12.92 3.40
CA LYS A 280 18.38 -13.59 4.72
C LYS A 280 18.35 -15.12 4.60
N PHE A 281 17.80 -15.65 3.52
CA PHE A 281 17.95 -17.07 3.18
C PHE A 281 19.40 -17.40 2.81
N VAL A 282 20.11 -16.51 2.10
CA VAL A 282 21.55 -16.64 1.86
C VAL A 282 22.31 -16.69 3.19
N THR A 283 22.01 -15.78 4.12
CA THR A 283 22.64 -15.79 5.45
C THR A 283 22.36 -17.11 6.20
N TRP A 284 21.14 -17.65 6.09
CA TRP A 284 20.82 -18.96 6.64
C TRP A 284 21.64 -20.09 5.98
N MET A 285 21.78 -20.07 4.65
CA MET A 285 22.60 -21.05 3.91
C MET A 285 24.04 -21.04 4.42
N GLU A 286 24.67 -19.88 4.49
CA GLU A 286 26.04 -19.72 4.96
C GLU A 286 26.20 -20.18 6.41
N ALA A 287 25.30 -19.80 7.31
CA ALA A 287 25.32 -20.22 8.72
C ALA A 287 25.18 -21.75 8.91
N ASN A 288 24.56 -22.42 7.92
CA ASN A 288 24.34 -23.87 7.97
C ASN A 288 25.26 -24.65 7.00
N GLY A 289 26.32 -24.02 6.46
CA GLY A 289 27.37 -24.67 5.68
C GLY A 289 26.98 -24.97 4.22
N TYR A 290 25.97 -24.30 3.69
CA TYR A 290 25.59 -24.38 2.28
C TYR A 290 26.27 -23.24 1.48
N ASP A 291 26.70 -23.51 0.27
CA ASP A 291 27.33 -22.53 -0.62
C ASP A 291 26.28 -21.83 -1.50
N PRO A 292 25.98 -20.54 -1.29
CA PRO A 292 25.01 -19.82 -2.10
C PRO A 292 25.41 -19.66 -3.58
N ALA A 293 26.68 -19.79 -3.91
CA ALA A 293 27.22 -19.70 -5.27
C ALA A 293 27.07 -21.00 -6.07
N LYS A 294 26.81 -22.12 -5.40
CA LYS A 294 26.56 -23.41 -6.05
C LYS A 294 25.30 -23.33 -6.92
N ARG A 295 25.34 -23.96 -8.09
CA ARG A 295 24.13 -24.23 -8.88
C ARG A 295 23.36 -25.38 -8.24
N TYR A 296 22.13 -25.10 -7.85
CA TYR A 296 21.21 -26.07 -7.26
C TYR A 296 20.17 -26.52 -8.29
N SER A 297 19.81 -27.80 -8.30
CA SER A 297 18.64 -28.30 -9.01
C SER A 297 17.37 -27.86 -8.28
N GLN A 298 16.20 -28.04 -8.90
CA GLN A 298 14.94 -27.69 -8.25
C GLN A 298 14.71 -28.57 -7.00
N GLU A 299 15.04 -29.85 -7.07
CA GLU A 299 14.93 -30.80 -5.96
C GLU A 299 15.84 -30.38 -4.79
N GLU A 300 17.08 -29.98 -5.08
CA GLU A 300 18.01 -29.49 -4.06
C GLU A 300 17.49 -28.18 -3.41
N ILE A 301 16.89 -27.31 -4.19
CA ILE A 301 16.27 -26.06 -3.68
C ILE A 301 15.10 -26.39 -2.75
N ASP A 302 14.20 -27.27 -3.17
CA ASP A 302 13.06 -27.68 -2.39
C ASP A 302 13.49 -28.33 -1.06
N GLU A 303 14.57 -29.14 -1.06
CA GLU A 303 15.17 -29.69 0.14
C GLU A 303 15.79 -28.61 1.05
N LEU A 304 16.50 -27.62 0.48
CA LEU A 304 17.06 -26.52 1.25
C LEU A 304 15.95 -25.72 1.94
N VAL A 305 14.91 -25.34 1.19
CA VAL A 305 13.77 -24.63 1.74
C VAL A 305 13.09 -25.45 2.84
N ALA A 306 12.91 -26.76 2.63
CA ALA A 306 12.31 -27.66 3.61
C ALA A 306 13.09 -27.75 4.94
N LYS A 307 14.41 -27.57 4.90
CA LYS A 307 15.29 -27.56 6.09
C LYS A 307 15.37 -26.19 6.76
N SER A 308 14.90 -25.14 6.11
CA SER A 308 15.02 -23.76 6.59
C SER A 308 13.83 -23.34 7.47
N PRO A 309 13.98 -22.30 8.30
CA PRO A 309 12.88 -21.72 9.07
C PRO A 309 11.82 -21.04 8.17
N TYR A 310 12.09 -20.88 6.88
CA TYR A 310 11.13 -20.35 5.90
C TYR A 310 10.17 -21.40 5.34
N TYR A 311 10.33 -22.68 5.69
CA TYR A 311 9.44 -23.75 5.24
C TYR A 311 8.03 -23.58 5.77
N LYS A 312 7.03 -23.52 4.88
CA LYS A 312 5.63 -23.23 5.20
C LYS A 312 5.43 -21.92 5.97
N ALA A 313 6.29 -20.95 5.72
CA ALA A 313 6.32 -19.64 6.36
C ALA A 313 6.45 -18.53 5.31
N THR A 314 6.05 -18.79 4.07
CA THR A 314 6.03 -17.81 2.97
C THR A 314 4.63 -17.19 2.84
N SER A 315 4.53 -16.09 2.10
CA SER A 315 3.24 -15.44 1.85
C SER A 315 2.19 -16.37 1.24
N ASN A 316 2.63 -17.39 0.48
CA ASN A 316 1.75 -18.29 -0.28
C ASN A 316 1.41 -19.60 0.43
N ASP A 317 2.08 -19.95 1.53
CA ASP A 317 1.90 -21.24 2.21
C ASP A 317 1.86 -21.16 3.74
N VAL A 318 1.90 -19.96 4.30
CA VAL A 318 1.73 -19.74 5.74
C VAL A 318 0.31 -20.11 6.19
N ASP A 319 0.14 -20.46 7.46
CA ASP A 319 -1.19 -20.48 8.07
C ASP A 319 -1.76 -19.05 8.11
N TRP A 320 -2.63 -18.72 7.16
CA TRP A 320 -3.20 -17.37 7.01
C TRP A 320 -4.07 -16.95 8.20
N LEU A 321 -4.75 -17.89 8.86
CA LEU A 321 -5.52 -17.58 10.07
C LEU A 321 -4.57 -17.22 11.23
N MET A 322 -3.47 -17.92 11.38
CA MET A 322 -2.44 -17.56 12.37
C MET A 322 -1.77 -16.22 12.03
N LYS A 323 -1.52 -15.92 10.75
CA LYS A 323 -1.04 -14.60 10.32
C LYS A 323 -1.99 -13.48 10.79
N VAL A 324 -3.29 -13.67 10.62
CA VAL A 324 -4.31 -12.71 11.07
C VAL A 324 -4.34 -12.59 12.60
N LYS A 325 -4.24 -13.69 13.33
CA LYS A 325 -4.15 -13.68 14.81
C LYS A 325 -2.90 -12.96 15.29
N MET A 326 -1.74 -13.17 14.63
CA MET A 326 -0.50 -12.45 14.91
C MET A 326 -0.72 -10.94 14.72
N GLN A 327 -1.34 -10.50 13.61
CA GLN A 327 -1.70 -9.10 13.40
C GLN A 327 -2.55 -8.56 14.55
N GLY A 328 -3.57 -9.28 14.99
CA GLY A 328 -4.43 -8.90 16.11
C GLY A 328 -3.67 -8.78 17.44
N ARG A 329 -2.73 -9.71 17.69
CA ARG A 329 -1.86 -9.67 18.89
C ARG A 329 -0.92 -8.45 18.86
N ILE A 330 -0.31 -8.19 17.73
CA ILE A 330 0.53 -7.00 17.52
C ILE A 330 -0.30 -5.71 17.63
N GLN A 331 -1.51 -5.67 17.04
CA GLN A 331 -2.39 -4.51 17.06
C GLN A 331 -2.73 -4.01 18.46
N LYS A 332 -2.75 -4.87 19.47
CA LYS A 332 -2.96 -4.47 20.87
C LYS A 332 -1.92 -3.45 21.36
N TRP A 333 -0.73 -3.48 20.76
CA TRP A 333 0.42 -2.65 21.11
C TRP A 333 0.75 -1.60 20.04
N VAL A 334 -0.23 -1.25 19.19
CA VAL A 334 -0.12 -0.20 18.17
C VAL A 334 -1.31 0.76 18.35
N ASP A 335 -1.04 2.00 18.71
CA ASP A 335 -2.08 3.01 18.94
C ASP A 335 -2.77 3.47 17.64
N HIS A 336 -2.04 3.57 16.53
CA HIS A 336 -2.63 3.72 15.20
C HIS A 336 -3.12 2.36 14.65
N SER A 337 -2.72 1.99 13.44
CA SER A 337 -3.12 0.78 12.78
C SER A 337 -1.92 0.08 12.14
N ILE A 338 -2.20 -1.00 11.44
CA ILE A 338 -1.22 -1.85 10.76
C ILE A 338 -1.62 -1.99 9.31
N SER A 339 -0.68 -1.72 8.40
CA SER A 339 -0.82 -2.07 7.00
C SER A 339 -0.29 -3.48 6.78
N VAL A 340 -1.15 -4.39 6.37
CA VAL A 340 -0.82 -5.78 6.09
C VAL A 340 -1.64 -6.31 4.93
N THR A 341 -1.04 -7.17 4.11
CA THR A 341 -1.72 -7.86 3.03
C THR A 341 -1.63 -9.36 3.22
N ILE A 342 -2.76 -10.04 3.19
CA ILE A 342 -2.84 -11.49 3.14
C ILE A 342 -2.79 -11.90 1.67
N ASN A 343 -1.65 -12.46 1.25
CA ASN A 343 -1.50 -12.99 -0.10
C ASN A 343 -2.03 -14.42 -0.13
N LEU A 344 -2.92 -14.70 -1.05
CA LEU A 344 -3.55 -16.00 -1.24
C LEU A 344 -3.25 -16.52 -2.65
N PRO A 345 -3.00 -17.82 -2.81
CA PRO A 345 -2.93 -18.43 -4.15
C PRO A 345 -4.29 -18.34 -4.87
N ASN A 346 -4.26 -18.56 -6.18
CA ASN A 346 -5.45 -18.39 -7.05
C ASN A 346 -6.52 -19.45 -6.87
N ASP A 347 -6.19 -20.59 -6.26
CA ASP A 347 -7.07 -21.76 -6.06
C ASP A 347 -7.83 -21.77 -4.73
N VAL A 348 -7.73 -20.68 -3.93
CA VAL A 348 -8.48 -20.56 -2.67
C VAL A 348 -9.95 -20.26 -2.91
N ASP A 349 -10.81 -20.80 -2.05
CA ASP A 349 -12.24 -20.57 -2.07
C ASP A 349 -12.65 -19.24 -1.39
N GLU A 350 -13.87 -18.79 -1.67
CA GLU A 350 -14.44 -17.57 -1.07
C GLU A 350 -14.66 -17.71 0.45
N ASP A 351 -14.93 -18.91 0.95
CA ASP A 351 -15.15 -19.17 2.36
C ASP A 351 -13.89 -18.91 3.18
N LEU A 352 -12.70 -19.19 2.64
CA LEU A 352 -11.45 -18.84 3.30
C LEU A 352 -11.30 -17.32 3.42
N VAL A 353 -11.60 -16.57 2.36
CA VAL A 353 -11.52 -15.09 2.39
C VAL A 353 -12.48 -14.53 3.43
N ASN A 354 -13.72 -15.03 3.48
CA ASN A 354 -14.70 -14.63 4.48
C ASN A 354 -14.21 -14.94 5.91
N ARG A 355 -13.69 -16.15 6.14
CA ARG A 355 -13.13 -16.53 7.46
C ARG A 355 -11.97 -15.64 7.88
N LEU A 356 -11.11 -15.23 6.96
CA LEU A 356 -9.99 -14.33 7.24
C LEU A 356 -10.45 -12.93 7.69
N TYR A 357 -11.45 -12.34 7.03
CA TYR A 357 -12.01 -11.06 7.47
C TYR A 357 -12.72 -11.16 8.81
N VAL A 358 -13.50 -12.25 9.04
CA VAL A 358 -14.17 -12.48 10.32
C VAL A 358 -13.16 -12.68 11.46
N GLU A 359 -12.08 -13.43 11.21
CA GLU A 359 -11.01 -13.62 12.19
C GLU A 359 -10.25 -12.32 12.48
N ALA A 360 -9.99 -11.50 11.47
CA ALA A 360 -9.36 -10.19 11.64
C ALA A 360 -10.21 -9.29 12.57
N TRP A 361 -11.51 -9.25 12.35
CA TRP A 361 -12.42 -8.51 13.22
C TRP A 361 -12.42 -9.05 14.64
N LYS A 362 -12.54 -10.38 14.82
CA LYS A 362 -12.53 -11.04 16.14
C LYS A 362 -11.23 -10.86 16.89
N SER A 363 -10.11 -10.84 16.18
CA SER A 363 -8.77 -10.63 16.75
C SER A 363 -8.48 -9.17 17.11
N GLY A 364 -9.41 -8.24 16.81
CA GLY A 364 -9.26 -6.82 17.13
C GLY A 364 -8.35 -6.05 16.16
N CYS A 365 -8.15 -6.55 14.96
CA CYS A 365 -7.48 -5.79 13.91
C CYS A 365 -8.28 -4.52 13.57
N LYS A 366 -7.59 -3.44 13.20
CA LYS A 366 -8.22 -2.19 12.75
C LYS A 366 -8.45 -2.17 11.24
N GLY A 367 -7.78 -3.03 10.51
CA GLY A 367 -7.96 -3.22 9.06
C GLY A 367 -7.32 -4.51 8.60
N CYS A 368 -7.73 -4.98 7.43
CA CYS A 368 -7.16 -6.17 6.81
C CYS A 368 -7.34 -6.10 5.29
N THR A 369 -6.33 -6.48 4.55
CA THR A 369 -6.36 -6.53 3.09
C THR A 369 -6.06 -7.94 2.62
N VAL A 370 -6.81 -8.42 1.64
CA VAL A 370 -6.59 -9.71 0.98
C VAL A 370 -6.20 -9.46 -0.47
N TYR A 371 -5.17 -10.14 -0.93
CA TYR A 371 -4.79 -10.21 -2.33
C TYR A 371 -4.78 -11.68 -2.78
N ARG A 372 -5.63 -12.02 -3.73
CA ARG A 372 -5.62 -13.33 -4.36
C ARG A 372 -4.81 -13.27 -5.65
N ASP A 373 -3.89 -14.20 -5.83
CA ASP A 373 -3.06 -14.27 -7.03
C ASP A 373 -3.94 -14.38 -8.29
N GLY A 374 -3.52 -13.69 -9.35
CA GLY A 374 -4.28 -13.61 -10.60
C GLY A 374 -5.54 -12.73 -10.58
N SER A 375 -5.91 -12.10 -9.44
CA SER A 375 -7.03 -11.14 -9.38
C SER A 375 -6.71 -9.80 -10.06
N ARG A 376 -5.45 -9.54 -10.34
CA ARG A 376 -4.93 -8.41 -11.14
C ARG A 376 -3.75 -8.89 -11.98
N SER A 377 -3.42 -8.20 -13.07
CA SER A 377 -2.18 -8.44 -13.81
C SER A 377 -0.98 -8.26 -12.88
N GLY A 378 -0.35 -9.37 -12.53
CA GLY A 378 0.66 -9.41 -11.47
C GLY A 378 2.05 -8.99 -11.95
N VAL A 379 2.78 -8.33 -11.07
CA VAL A 379 4.20 -7.99 -11.25
C VAL A 379 5.12 -9.13 -10.80
N LEU A 380 4.63 -10.03 -9.93
CA LEU A 380 5.36 -11.18 -9.41
C LEU A 380 4.60 -12.47 -9.72
N ILE A 381 5.28 -13.43 -10.34
CA ILE A 381 4.71 -14.73 -10.72
C ILE A 381 5.39 -15.80 -9.88
N SER A 382 4.59 -16.64 -9.22
CA SER A 382 5.07 -17.83 -8.51
C SER A 382 5.52 -18.91 -9.49
N THR A 383 6.65 -19.55 -9.23
CA THR A 383 7.20 -20.63 -10.08
C THR A 383 6.43 -21.95 -9.99
N LYS A 384 5.43 -22.08 -9.12
CA LYS A 384 4.63 -23.30 -8.94
C LYS A 384 3.40 -23.42 -9.85
N SER A 385 3.14 -22.47 -10.75
CA SER A 385 1.98 -22.50 -11.64
C SER A 385 2.29 -23.04 -13.04
N ASP A 386 2.89 -24.21 -13.15
CA ASP A 386 2.98 -24.96 -14.41
C ASP A 386 1.75 -25.85 -14.68
N LYS A 387 0.60 -25.54 -14.13
CA LYS A 387 -0.67 -25.96 -14.74
C LYS A 387 -1.18 -24.78 -15.56
N LYS A 388 -0.92 -24.84 -16.85
CA LYS A 388 -1.67 -24.13 -17.86
C LYS A 388 -3.16 -24.45 -17.66
N GLU A 389 -3.85 -23.72 -16.81
CA GLU A 389 -5.23 -23.43 -17.10
C GLU A 389 -5.20 -22.49 -18.29
N THR A 390 -5.46 -23.05 -19.44
CA THR A 390 -5.89 -22.29 -20.60
C THR A 390 -7.18 -21.58 -20.22
N LEU A 391 -7.07 -20.39 -19.64
CA LEU A 391 -8.08 -19.37 -19.91
C LEU A 391 -8.28 -19.43 -21.43
N PRO A 392 -9.52 -19.43 -21.95
CA PRO A 392 -9.73 -19.35 -23.38
C PRO A 392 -8.83 -18.19 -23.83
N PRO A 393 -7.99 -18.39 -24.85
CA PRO A 393 -7.03 -17.39 -25.26
C PRO A 393 -7.77 -16.09 -25.43
N CYS A 394 -7.51 -15.13 -24.55
CA CYS A 394 -7.73 -13.75 -24.87
C CYS A 394 -6.83 -13.57 -26.09
N LYS A 395 -7.44 -13.64 -27.28
CA LYS A 395 -6.71 -13.35 -28.50
C LYS A 395 -6.02 -12.03 -28.22
N PRO A 396 -4.68 -11.96 -28.36
CA PRO A 396 -4.02 -10.66 -28.26
C PRO A 396 -4.82 -9.73 -29.18
N PRO A 397 -5.11 -8.49 -28.76
CA PRO A 397 -5.85 -7.57 -29.61
C PRO A 397 -5.11 -7.59 -30.93
N THR A 398 -5.77 -8.07 -31.95
CA THR A 398 -5.20 -8.10 -33.29
C THR A 398 -4.71 -6.70 -33.52
N VAL A 399 -3.41 -6.50 -33.63
CA VAL A 399 -2.84 -5.19 -33.95
C VAL A 399 -3.37 -4.93 -35.36
N VAL A 400 -4.51 -4.28 -35.41
CA VAL A 400 -5.10 -3.87 -36.69
C VAL A 400 -4.25 -2.69 -37.10
N GLU A 401 -3.40 -2.87 -38.10
CA GLU A 401 -2.52 -1.83 -38.66
C GLU A 401 -3.31 -0.57 -39.03
N THR A 402 -4.60 -0.70 -39.28
CA THR A 402 -5.48 0.42 -39.58
C THR A 402 -6.81 0.30 -38.80
N ARG A 403 -7.16 1.38 -38.06
CA ARG A 403 -8.44 1.49 -37.38
C ARG A 403 -9.62 1.31 -38.36
N PRO A 404 -10.61 0.43 -38.12
CA PRO A 404 -11.79 0.34 -38.91
C PRO A 404 -12.56 1.66 -38.98
N ARG A 405 -13.24 1.92 -40.08
CA ARG A 405 -14.03 3.15 -40.26
C ARG A 405 -15.12 3.27 -39.20
N ILE A 406 -15.74 2.19 -38.81
CA ILE A 406 -16.87 2.12 -37.87
C ILE A 406 -16.46 1.20 -36.74
N LEU A 407 -16.65 1.63 -35.52
CA LEU A 407 -16.52 0.83 -34.27
C LEU A 407 -17.85 0.86 -33.54
N GLU A 408 -18.32 -0.29 -33.06
CA GLU A 408 -19.39 -0.33 -32.06
C GLU A 408 -18.88 0.41 -30.82
N ALA A 409 -19.78 1.04 -30.04
CA ALA A 409 -19.34 1.82 -28.89
C ALA A 409 -20.34 1.75 -27.74
N ASP A 410 -19.81 1.66 -26.53
CA ASP A 410 -20.54 1.82 -25.29
C ASP A 410 -20.52 3.26 -24.80
N VAL A 411 -21.59 3.68 -24.14
CA VAL A 411 -21.73 5.01 -23.55
C VAL A 411 -21.71 4.91 -22.04
N VAL A 412 -20.63 5.36 -21.44
CA VAL A 412 -20.41 5.37 -19.99
C VAL A 412 -20.58 6.79 -19.45
N ARG A 413 -21.39 6.95 -18.41
CA ARG A 413 -21.59 8.22 -17.72
C ARG A 413 -20.98 8.16 -16.34
N PHE A 414 -20.27 9.20 -15.96
CA PHE A 414 -19.67 9.31 -14.65
C PHE A 414 -19.68 10.75 -14.15
N GLN A 415 -19.37 10.95 -12.90
CA GLN A 415 -19.28 12.27 -12.28
C GLN A 415 -17.84 12.48 -11.80
N ASN A 416 -17.28 13.64 -12.16
CA ASN A 416 -15.99 14.10 -11.69
C ASN A 416 -16.13 15.52 -11.15
N ASN A 417 -15.69 15.78 -9.92
CA ASN A 417 -15.76 17.09 -9.26
C ASN A 417 -17.11 17.81 -9.35
N LYS A 418 -18.23 17.10 -9.19
CA LYS A 418 -19.62 17.56 -9.35
C LYS A 418 -20.06 17.81 -10.80
N GLU A 419 -19.18 17.71 -11.77
CA GLU A 419 -19.52 17.80 -13.19
C GLU A 419 -19.95 16.44 -13.74
N LYS A 420 -20.90 16.45 -14.65
CA LYS A 420 -21.37 15.24 -15.33
C LYS A 420 -20.57 15.03 -16.60
N TRP A 421 -19.99 13.85 -16.73
CA TRP A 421 -19.17 13.47 -17.86
C TRP A 421 -19.77 12.29 -18.61
N VAL A 422 -19.47 12.20 -19.90
CA VAL A 422 -19.80 11.06 -20.75
C VAL A 422 -18.55 10.57 -21.48
N ALA A 423 -18.41 9.26 -21.54
CA ALA A 423 -17.37 8.58 -22.32
C ALA A 423 -18.01 7.70 -23.40
N PHE A 424 -17.48 7.77 -24.61
CA PHE A 424 -17.79 6.88 -25.73
C PHE A 424 -16.62 5.93 -25.87
N VAL A 425 -16.83 4.66 -25.56
CA VAL A 425 -15.81 3.61 -25.59
C VAL A 425 -15.99 2.83 -26.88
N GLY A 426 -15.17 3.08 -27.88
CA GLY A 426 -15.17 2.35 -29.14
C GLY A 426 -14.62 0.93 -28.94
N LEU A 427 -15.33 -0.06 -29.47
CA LEU A 427 -15.02 -1.46 -29.31
C LEU A 427 -14.54 -2.08 -30.63
N LEU A 428 -13.47 -2.85 -30.59
CA LEU A 428 -13.00 -3.70 -31.65
C LEU A 428 -13.11 -5.15 -31.19
N ASP A 429 -13.90 -5.95 -31.90
CA ASP A 429 -14.20 -7.36 -31.55
C ASP A 429 -14.69 -7.53 -30.10
N GLY A 430 -15.46 -6.55 -29.60
CA GLY A 430 -15.99 -6.54 -28.23
C GLY A 430 -15.01 -6.03 -27.17
N HIS A 431 -13.81 -5.64 -27.53
CA HIS A 431 -12.79 -5.10 -26.61
C HIS A 431 -12.61 -3.59 -26.78
N PRO A 432 -12.40 -2.82 -25.68
CA PRO A 432 -12.11 -1.40 -25.76
C PRO A 432 -10.92 -1.11 -26.67
N TYR A 433 -11.12 -0.23 -27.66
CA TYR A 433 -10.11 0.16 -28.64
C TYR A 433 -9.74 1.63 -28.57
N GLU A 434 -10.75 2.50 -28.42
CA GLU A 434 -10.58 3.93 -28.29
C GLU A 434 -11.62 4.53 -27.34
N ILE A 435 -11.33 5.69 -26.77
CA ILE A 435 -12.25 6.36 -25.86
C ILE A 435 -12.26 7.86 -26.15
N PHE A 436 -13.47 8.45 -26.19
CA PHE A 436 -13.71 9.89 -26.24
C PHE A 436 -14.44 10.30 -24.97
N THR A 437 -13.95 11.30 -24.25
CA THR A 437 -14.56 11.79 -23.01
C THR A 437 -14.80 13.27 -23.07
N GLY A 438 -15.89 13.73 -22.53
CA GLY A 438 -16.22 15.16 -22.42
C GLY A 438 -17.33 15.44 -21.42
N LEU A 439 -17.61 16.72 -21.20
CA LEU A 439 -18.68 17.15 -20.33
C LEU A 439 -20.04 16.77 -20.93
N GLN A 440 -20.96 16.33 -20.08
CA GLN A 440 -22.37 16.15 -20.45
C GLN A 440 -23.10 17.47 -20.25
N ASP A 441 -22.88 18.42 -21.16
CA ASP A 441 -23.35 19.80 -21.12
C ASP A 441 -23.84 20.23 -22.52
N ASP A 442 -24.75 21.21 -22.58
CA ASP A 442 -25.27 21.77 -23.81
C ASP A 442 -24.34 22.79 -24.46
N ASP A 443 -23.53 23.52 -23.67
CA ASP A 443 -22.70 24.63 -24.12
C ASP A 443 -21.27 24.21 -24.47
N GLU A 444 -20.65 23.38 -23.62
CA GLU A 444 -19.22 23.00 -23.75
C GLU A 444 -19.01 21.48 -24.02
N GLY A 445 -20.06 20.69 -24.12
CA GLY A 445 -19.97 19.25 -24.21
C GLY A 445 -20.99 18.58 -25.13
N ILE A 446 -21.43 17.41 -24.76
CA ILE A 446 -22.42 16.62 -25.51
C ILE A 446 -23.59 16.25 -24.61
N LEU A 447 -24.76 16.79 -24.90
CA LEU A 447 -26.00 16.34 -24.27
C LEU A 447 -26.53 15.08 -24.95
N LEU A 448 -26.54 13.97 -24.22
CA LEU A 448 -27.02 12.69 -24.71
C LEU A 448 -28.18 12.17 -23.84
N PRO A 449 -29.31 11.72 -24.43
CA PRO A 449 -30.41 11.15 -23.66
C PRO A 449 -29.94 9.99 -22.77
N LYS A 450 -30.42 9.93 -21.53
CA LYS A 450 -30.03 8.87 -20.57
C LYS A 450 -30.29 7.45 -21.05
N SER A 451 -31.21 7.27 -21.98
CA SER A 451 -31.57 5.98 -22.55
C SER A 451 -30.57 5.45 -23.58
N VAL A 452 -29.61 6.27 -24.03
CA VAL A 452 -28.59 5.85 -25.00
C VAL A 452 -27.40 5.30 -24.22
N THR A 453 -27.22 3.99 -24.27
CA THR A 453 -26.14 3.25 -23.58
C THR A 453 -25.11 2.69 -24.55
N SER A 454 -25.43 2.64 -25.87
CA SER A 454 -24.54 2.14 -26.91
C SER A 454 -24.81 2.84 -28.25
N GLY A 455 -23.89 2.68 -29.19
CA GLY A 455 -23.98 3.22 -30.54
C GLY A 455 -22.74 2.85 -31.35
N ARG A 456 -22.36 3.72 -32.31
CA ARG A 456 -21.21 3.52 -33.19
C ARG A 456 -20.38 4.77 -33.31
N ILE A 457 -19.05 4.64 -33.29
CA ILE A 457 -18.14 5.73 -33.60
C ILE A 457 -17.70 5.57 -35.07
N ILE A 458 -17.99 6.60 -35.88
CA ILE A 458 -17.71 6.62 -37.31
C ILE A 458 -16.54 7.61 -37.54
N LYS A 459 -15.44 7.11 -38.13
CA LYS A 459 -14.35 7.93 -38.61
C LYS A 459 -14.58 8.39 -40.00
N ASN A 460 -14.66 9.69 -40.21
CA ASN A 460 -14.74 10.31 -41.52
C ASN A 460 -13.38 10.99 -41.82
N ILE A 461 -13.03 11.11 -43.08
CA ILE A 461 -11.87 11.81 -43.59
C ILE A 461 -12.39 12.85 -44.57
N ASP A 462 -12.21 14.11 -44.26
CA ASP A 462 -12.64 15.22 -45.09
C ASP A 462 -11.71 15.39 -46.32
N GLU A 463 -12.12 16.19 -47.30
CA GLU A 463 -11.39 16.39 -48.56
C GLU A 463 -9.96 16.92 -48.40
N ASP A 464 -9.68 17.59 -47.30
CA ASP A 464 -8.35 18.12 -46.91
C ASP A 464 -7.50 17.09 -46.14
N GLY A 465 -8.03 15.87 -45.87
CA GLY A 465 -7.36 14.82 -45.13
C GLY A 465 -7.59 14.89 -43.61
N THR A 466 -8.37 15.86 -43.12
CA THR A 466 -8.68 15.98 -41.66
C THR A 466 -9.57 14.84 -41.23
N LYS A 467 -9.25 14.25 -40.05
CA LYS A 467 -10.00 13.15 -39.47
C LYS A 467 -11.07 13.68 -38.53
N ARG A 468 -12.33 13.37 -38.82
CA ARG A 468 -13.48 13.69 -37.97
C ARG A 468 -14.10 12.41 -37.43
N TYR A 469 -14.57 12.45 -36.19
CA TYR A 469 -15.25 11.34 -35.55
C TYR A 469 -16.67 11.73 -35.15
N ASP A 470 -17.65 10.89 -35.55
CA ASP A 470 -19.05 11.11 -35.29
C ASP A 470 -19.59 9.96 -34.44
N PHE A 471 -20.55 10.20 -33.56
CA PHE A 471 -21.24 9.17 -32.80
C PHE A 471 -22.66 9.00 -33.28
N GLN A 472 -23.04 7.79 -33.73
CA GLN A 472 -24.37 7.45 -34.19
C GLN A 472 -25.05 6.47 -33.24
N PHE A 473 -26.28 6.72 -32.87
CA PHE A 473 -27.11 5.87 -32.03
C PHE A 473 -28.54 5.78 -32.55
N GLU A 474 -29.27 4.76 -32.11
CA GLU A 474 -30.69 4.64 -32.36
C GLU A 474 -31.52 5.18 -31.22
N ASN A 475 -32.47 6.06 -31.51
CA ASN A 475 -33.40 6.52 -30.50
C ASN A 475 -34.50 5.49 -30.22
N LYS A 476 -35.34 5.71 -29.18
CA LYS A 476 -36.41 4.81 -28.76
C LYS A 476 -37.46 4.49 -29.86
N ARG A 477 -37.47 5.22 -30.98
CA ARG A 477 -38.35 5.05 -32.10
C ARG A 477 -37.69 4.37 -33.30
N GLY A 478 -36.43 3.89 -33.14
CA GLY A 478 -35.64 3.24 -34.18
C GLY A 478 -35.00 4.18 -35.20
N TYR A 479 -35.07 5.52 -34.99
CA TYR A 479 -34.41 6.46 -35.90
C TYR A 479 -32.94 6.64 -35.50
N LYS A 480 -32.07 6.61 -36.50
CA LYS A 480 -30.65 6.87 -36.33
C LYS A 480 -30.42 8.36 -36.15
N THR A 481 -29.75 8.72 -35.05
CA THR A 481 -29.32 10.08 -34.73
C THR A 481 -27.81 10.14 -34.71
N THR A 482 -27.22 11.14 -35.32
CA THR A 482 -25.75 11.31 -35.36
C THR A 482 -25.37 12.59 -34.62
N ILE A 483 -24.40 12.48 -33.73
CA ILE A 483 -23.69 13.60 -33.13
C ILE A 483 -22.41 13.77 -33.95
N GLU A 484 -22.32 14.84 -34.70
CA GLU A 484 -21.17 15.13 -35.55
C GLU A 484 -20.06 15.79 -34.74
N GLY A 485 -18.81 15.50 -35.11
CA GLY A 485 -17.62 16.15 -34.57
C GLY A 485 -17.37 15.85 -33.10
N LEU A 486 -17.37 14.58 -32.65
CA LEU A 486 -16.93 14.23 -31.30
C LEU A 486 -15.62 14.92 -30.92
N SER A 487 -14.70 14.98 -31.87
CA SER A 487 -13.39 15.57 -31.72
C SER A 487 -13.41 17.10 -31.58
N GLU A 488 -14.44 17.75 -32.06
CA GLU A 488 -14.56 19.22 -32.05
C GLU A 488 -15.30 19.74 -30.80
N LYS A 489 -16.12 18.88 -30.21
CA LYS A 489 -16.96 19.18 -29.04
C LYS A 489 -16.27 18.89 -27.71
N PHE A 490 -15.10 18.25 -27.72
CA PHE A 490 -14.32 18.02 -26.51
C PHE A 490 -13.18 19.02 -26.40
N ASN A 491 -12.96 19.52 -25.21
CA ASN A 491 -11.93 20.54 -24.95
C ASN A 491 -10.55 20.00 -25.39
N LYS A 492 -9.78 20.79 -26.11
CA LYS A 492 -8.47 20.40 -26.69
C LYS A 492 -7.48 19.83 -25.67
N GLU A 493 -7.61 20.18 -24.40
CA GLU A 493 -6.77 19.68 -23.33
C GLU A 493 -6.96 18.17 -23.05
N TYR A 494 -8.09 17.58 -23.41
CA TYR A 494 -8.39 16.15 -23.23
C TYR A 494 -8.08 15.29 -24.48
N TRP A 495 -7.68 15.90 -25.59
CA TRP A 495 -7.29 15.21 -26.82
C TRP A 495 -6.12 14.24 -26.64
N ASN A 496 -5.17 14.55 -25.74
CA ASN A 496 -4.05 13.67 -25.43
C ASN A 496 -4.46 12.41 -24.66
N LEU A 497 -5.69 12.33 -24.17
CA LEU A 497 -6.29 11.16 -23.53
C LEU A 497 -7.11 10.30 -24.50
N SER A 498 -7.45 10.81 -25.69
CA SER A 498 -8.31 10.14 -26.65
C SER A 498 -7.63 9.06 -27.51
N LEU A 499 -6.34 8.83 -27.34
CA LEU A 499 -5.57 7.74 -27.95
C LEU A 499 -4.81 6.96 -26.89
N ILE A 500 -5.48 6.61 -25.81
CA ILE A 500 -4.94 5.60 -24.91
C ILE A 500 -5.24 4.24 -25.53
N HIS A 501 -4.26 3.65 -26.16
CA HIS A 501 -4.15 2.20 -26.18
C HIS A 501 -4.15 1.76 -24.71
N ILE A 502 -5.19 1.07 -24.27
CA ILE A 502 -5.25 0.47 -22.93
C ILE A 502 -4.29 -0.71 -22.93
N SER A 503 -3.01 -0.43 -22.98
CA SER A 503 -1.97 -1.42 -22.81
C SER A 503 -0.87 -1.03 -21.84
N GLU A 504 -0.84 0.20 -21.27
CA GLU A 504 0.04 0.50 -20.14
C GLU A 504 -0.30 1.84 -19.46
N PRO A 505 -0.20 1.94 -18.11
CA PRO A 505 -0.29 3.23 -17.42
C PRO A 505 1.02 3.99 -17.65
N THR A 506 1.00 4.97 -18.52
CA THR A 506 2.11 5.90 -18.67
C THR A 506 2.29 6.72 -17.40
N ARG A 507 3.42 6.48 -16.71
CA ARG A 507 3.94 7.38 -15.68
C ARG A 507 4.19 8.76 -16.31
N ARG A 508 3.51 9.78 -15.81
CA ARG A 508 3.98 11.16 -16.00
C ARG A 508 5.14 11.44 -15.04
N ARG A 509 6.16 12.09 -15.58
CA ARG A 509 7.29 12.66 -14.84
C ARG A 509 6.84 13.83 -13.96
#